data_6b91a384fe95f67e03de56dfea9e118d
#
_entry.id   6b91a384fe95f67e03de56dfea9e118d
#
_cell.length_a   1.000
_cell.length_b   1.000
_cell.length_c   1.000
_cell.angle_alpha   90.00
_cell.angle_beta   90.00
_cell.angle_gamma   90.00
#
_symmetry.space_group_name_H-M   'P 1'
#
loop_
_entity.id
_entity.type
_entity.pdbx_description
1 polymer ?
#
loop_
_entity_poly.entity_id
_entity_poly.type
_entity_poly.pdbx_seq_one_letter_code
_entity_poly.pdbx_strand_id
1 'polypeptide(L)'
;MSLLKNGQCFAIISGQMYLREVEMCDIYLGLYGNLYGYEDEEGISPTEREYDLAARLHKSRLIFIKSINEDRRHPKETALIRKVERDIIRKTFVDIDGLRTSVYASLVRYLEEKEYIRWKPFDAACDNGATLDDLDEDKMKNFIHMARLKRNFPLSVETSPVVLLTHLDLIDEKGRIANAALLLFGKKPQKYFITSEVKCVQFYGNVVEKPMPAYQIYRGDVFELVDQATSFIMSRIDNWTGTREEGEYATVPTHPELPIDAVKEAIVNAVCHRDYTSNASVQVMLFRNRLEIWNPGTLPYGLTVQKLQGPHKSLPANPLLADPMYWNGYIEKVGTGTEDIIRKCREYGLKTPEFHQEEDFRAVIWRTVESQNDPKAIQGVPKAIQNDPKEVEELIILIKGNPSISRAELAKQLGLSERQVRKIIDHLRVEERLVRKGGTTGEWIIIK
;
A
#
# COMPACT_ATOMS: atom_id res chain seq x y z
N MET A 1 -26.74 1.94 -23.17
CA MET A 1 -26.38 0.59 -23.69
C MET A 1 -27.67 -0.18 -23.91
N SER A 2 -28.30 -0.04 -25.10
CA SER A 2 -29.50 -0.80 -25.41
C SER A 2 -29.08 -2.23 -25.79
N LEU A 3 -29.60 -3.20 -25.05
CA LEU A 3 -29.37 -4.63 -25.25
C LEU A 3 -30.06 -5.08 -26.55
N LEU A 4 -29.27 -5.36 -27.57
CA LEU A 4 -29.70 -6.15 -28.72
C LEU A 4 -30.01 -7.59 -28.26
N LYS A 5 -31.26 -7.92 -27.96
CA LYS A 5 -31.76 -9.28 -27.92
C LYS A 5 -32.55 -9.54 -29.20
N ASN A 6 -32.06 -10.51 -29.97
CA ASN A 6 -32.77 -11.22 -31.02
C ASN A 6 -33.50 -10.36 -32.06
N GLY A 7 -32.76 -9.65 -32.94
CA GLY A 7 -33.21 -9.32 -34.29
C GLY A 7 -34.58 -8.63 -34.48
N GLN A 8 -35.28 -8.24 -33.44
CA GLN A 8 -36.50 -7.46 -33.49
C GLN A 8 -36.26 -6.11 -32.78
N CYS A 9 -36.23 -5.03 -33.58
CA CYS A 9 -36.43 -3.70 -33.09
C CYS A 9 -37.76 -3.63 -32.33
N PHE A 10 -37.74 -3.43 -31.02
CA PHE A 10 -38.91 -2.89 -30.33
C PHE A 10 -39.05 -1.41 -30.70
N ALA A 11 -39.65 -1.16 -31.85
CA ALA A 11 -40.20 0.14 -32.14
C ALA A 11 -41.53 0.22 -31.40
N ILE A 12 -41.59 1.00 -30.39
CA ILE A 12 -42.68 1.77 -29.77
C ILE A 12 -42.27 2.01 -28.29
N ILE A 13 -41.24 2.80 -28.11
CA ILE A 13 -41.08 3.51 -26.85
C ILE A 13 -41.05 4.98 -27.26
N SER A 14 -41.97 5.78 -26.71
CA SER A 14 -42.21 7.19 -27.06
C SER A 14 -40.93 7.97 -27.43
N GLY A 15 -40.98 8.77 -28.51
CA GLY A 15 -39.86 9.53 -29.06
C GLY A 15 -39.10 10.46 -28.10
N GLN A 16 -39.40 10.43 -26.82
CA GLN A 16 -38.72 11.17 -25.79
C GLN A 16 -37.69 10.34 -24.99
N MET A 17 -37.75 9.01 -25.02
CA MET A 17 -36.92 8.18 -24.15
C MET A 17 -35.46 8.08 -24.61
N TYR A 18 -35.23 7.89 -25.90
CA TYR A 18 -33.86 7.83 -26.47
C TYR A 18 -33.15 9.20 -26.41
N LEU A 19 -33.87 10.32 -26.54
CA LEU A 19 -33.30 11.65 -26.40
C LEU A 19 -32.86 11.93 -24.95
N ARG A 20 -33.62 11.44 -23.96
CA ARG A 20 -33.22 11.55 -22.56
C ARG A 20 -31.95 10.78 -22.25
N GLU A 21 -31.72 9.63 -22.88
CA GLU A 21 -30.44 8.89 -22.75
C GLU A 21 -29.27 9.71 -23.29
N VAL A 22 -29.45 10.43 -24.40
CA VAL A 22 -28.43 11.36 -24.92
C VAL A 22 -28.19 12.54 -23.98
N GLU A 23 -29.22 13.07 -23.33
CA GLU A 23 -29.04 14.13 -22.33
C GLU A 23 -28.19 13.66 -21.14
N MET A 24 -28.38 12.41 -20.72
CA MET A 24 -27.71 11.84 -19.53
C MET A 24 -26.33 11.23 -19.82
N CYS A 25 -26.00 10.95 -21.08
CA CYS A 25 -24.71 10.31 -21.41
C CYS A 25 -23.54 11.30 -21.39
N ASP A 26 -22.33 10.80 -21.11
CA ASP A 26 -21.08 11.54 -21.23
C ASP A 26 -20.53 11.51 -22.64
N ILE A 27 -20.77 10.42 -23.35
CA ILE A 27 -20.28 10.16 -24.70
C ILE A 27 -21.43 9.68 -25.57
N TYR A 28 -21.62 10.30 -26.73
CA TYR A 28 -22.45 9.83 -27.79
C TYR A 28 -21.62 8.98 -28.77
N LEU A 29 -22.06 7.75 -29.06
CA LEU A 29 -21.42 6.85 -30.02
C LEU A 29 -22.35 6.65 -31.21
N GLY A 30 -22.01 7.24 -32.36
CA GLY A 30 -22.78 7.14 -33.60
C GLY A 30 -22.22 6.10 -34.58
N LEU A 31 -23.06 5.15 -34.99
CA LEU A 31 -22.73 4.16 -36.01
C LEU A 31 -23.57 4.41 -37.30
N TYR A 32 -22.90 4.71 -38.40
CA TYR A 32 -23.53 5.07 -39.66
C TYR A 32 -23.26 4.00 -40.69
N GLY A 33 -24.34 3.47 -41.28
CA GLY A 33 -24.30 2.37 -42.23
C GLY A 33 -24.78 2.74 -43.63
N ASN A 34 -25.64 1.88 -44.17
CA ASN A 34 -26.25 2.06 -45.49
C ASN A 34 -27.70 2.53 -45.42
N LEU A 35 -28.39 2.38 -44.29
CA LEU A 35 -29.80 2.70 -44.10
C LEU A 35 -29.94 3.93 -43.19
N TYR A 36 -30.84 4.84 -43.56
CA TYR A 36 -31.19 6.00 -42.78
C TYR A 36 -32.08 5.67 -41.57
N GLY A 37 -32.79 4.56 -41.65
CA GLY A 37 -33.72 4.08 -40.64
C GLY A 37 -35.14 4.59 -40.82
N TYR A 38 -35.96 4.43 -39.76
CA TYR A 38 -37.34 4.91 -39.71
C TYR A 38 -37.36 6.45 -39.66
N GLU A 39 -38.29 7.05 -40.37
CA GLU A 39 -38.48 8.51 -40.39
C GLU A 39 -39.75 8.87 -39.58
N ASP A 40 -39.64 9.92 -38.79
CA ASP A 40 -40.79 10.49 -38.10
C ASP A 40 -41.64 11.37 -39.01
N GLU A 41 -42.62 12.07 -38.42
CA GLU A 41 -43.54 12.97 -39.15
C GLU A 41 -42.81 14.13 -39.84
N GLU A 42 -41.63 14.49 -39.41
CA GLU A 42 -40.76 15.52 -40.00
C GLU A 42 -39.77 14.94 -41.03
N GLY A 43 -39.80 13.63 -41.23
CA GLY A 43 -38.90 12.94 -42.15
C GLY A 43 -37.47 12.77 -41.62
N ILE A 44 -37.28 12.84 -40.30
CA ILE A 44 -35.99 12.76 -39.64
C ILE A 44 -35.90 11.42 -38.87
N SER A 45 -34.73 10.75 -38.96
CA SER A 45 -34.53 9.49 -38.26
C SER A 45 -34.15 9.74 -36.76
N PRO A 46 -34.46 8.78 -35.87
CA PRO A 46 -34.01 8.85 -34.47
C PRO A 46 -32.49 9.08 -34.35
N THR A 47 -31.69 8.44 -35.17
CA THR A 47 -30.23 8.59 -35.17
C THR A 47 -29.78 10.02 -35.50
N GLU A 48 -30.46 10.68 -36.44
CA GLU A 48 -30.17 12.08 -36.76
C GLU A 48 -30.58 13.01 -35.60
N ARG A 49 -31.75 12.75 -34.97
CA ARG A 49 -32.19 13.54 -33.78
C ARG A 49 -31.25 13.37 -32.60
N GLU A 50 -30.79 12.16 -32.34
CA GLU A 50 -29.78 11.88 -31.30
C GLU A 50 -28.49 12.66 -31.55
N TYR A 51 -27.99 12.62 -32.80
CA TYR A 51 -26.80 13.38 -33.18
C TYR A 51 -26.99 14.88 -33.00
N ASP A 52 -28.11 15.43 -33.47
CA ASP A 52 -28.42 16.86 -33.35
C ASP A 52 -28.52 17.31 -31.89
N LEU A 53 -29.14 16.47 -31.03
CA LEU A 53 -29.20 16.72 -29.61
C LEU A 53 -27.81 16.65 -28.96
N ALA A 54 -27.03 15.64 -29.26
CA ALA A 54 -25.65 15.50 -28.74
C ALA A 54 -24.76 16.68 -29.20
N ALA A 55 -24.93 17.15 -30.42
CA ALA A 55 -24.23 18.31 -30.95
C ALA A 55 -24.64 19.60 -30.21
N ARG A 56 -25.94 19.84 -30.04
CA ARG A 56 -26.49 20.99 -29.31
C ARG A 56 -26.06 21.04 -27.84
N LEU A 57 -25.96 19.87 -27.20
CA LEU A 57 -25.52 19.73 -25.82
C LEU A 57 -23.98 19.66 -25.65
N HIS A 58 -23.24 19.85 -26.73
CA HIS A 58 -21.77 19.78 -26.76
C HIS A 58 -21.21 18.48 -26.17
N LYS A 59 -21.92 17.36 -26.33
CA LYS A 59 -21.45 16.06 -25.87
C LYS A 59 -20.23 15.61 -26.67
N SER A 60 -19.36 14.82 -26.05
CA SER A 60 -18.29 14.13 -26.77
C SER A 60 -18.88 13.11 -27.72
N ARG A 61 -18.57 13.22 -29.00
CA ARG A 61 -19.18 12.41 -30.06
C ARG A 61 -18.12 11.57 -30.76
N LEU A 62 -18.25 10.24 -30.65
CA LEU A 62 -17.41 9.26 -31.33
C LEU A 62 -18.17 8.67 -32.52
N ILE A 63 -17.70 8.95 -33.73
CA ILE A 63 -18.41 8.64 -34.95
C ILE A 63 -17.69 7.56 -35.76
N PHE A 64 -18.43 6.52 -36.14
CA PHE A 64 -17.93 5.38 -36.91
C PHE A 64 -18.80 5.16 -38.14
N ILE A 65 -18.20 5.24 -39.33
CA ILE A 65 -18.90 5.14 -40.61
C ILE A 65 -18.45 3.85 -41.29
N LYS A 66 -19.41 3.04 -41.68
CA LYS A 66 -19.13 1.80 -42.45
C LYS A 66 -18.68 2.17 -43.85
N SER A 67 -17.53 1.64 -44.29
CA SER A 67 -17.02 1.78 -45.65
C SER A 67 -17.82 0.89 -46.60
N ILE A 68 -18.67 1.53 -47.42
CA ILE A 68 -19.48 0.89 -48.48
C ILE A 68 -19.51 1.80 -49.68
N ASN A 69 -19.84 1.26 -50.88
CA ASN A 69 -20.06 2.07 -52.08
C ASN A 69 -21.19 3.06 -51.84
N GLU A 70 -20.98 4.33 -52.18
CA GLU A 70 -21.98 5.40 -52.02
C GLU A 70 -23.29 5.09 -52.68
N ASP A 71 -23.28 4.43 -53.85
CA ASP A 71 -24.49 4.01 -54.60
C ASP A 71 -25.39 3.05 -53.83
N ARG A 72 -24.88 2.37 -52.80
CA ARG A 72 -25.64 1.44 -51.94
C ARG A 72 -26.13 2.09 -50.65
N ARG A 73 -25.86 3.39 -50.44
CA ARG A 73 -26.26 4.13 -49.28
C ARG A 73 -27.52 4.93 -49.53
N HIS A 74 -28.43 4.96 -48.57
CA HIS A 74 -29.63 5.78 -48.66
C HIS A 74 -29.26 7.27 -48.78
N PRO A 75 -29.94 8.05 -49.72
CA PRO A 75 -29.58 9.45 -49.95
C PRO A 75 -29.57 10.32 -48.70
N LYS A 76 -30.55 10.12 -47.78
CA LYS A 76 -30.61 10.86 -46.49
C LYS A 76 -29.50 10.44 -45.54
N GLU A 77 -29.07 9.18 -45.54
CA GLU A 77 -27.93 8.70 -44.78
C GLU A 77 -26.64 9.36 -45.28
N THR A 78 -26.48 9.45 -46.55
CA THR A 78 -25.35 10.18 -47.17
C THR A 78 -25.35 11.66 -46.79
N ALA A 79 -26.51 12.32 -46.73
CA ALA A 79 -26.65 13.71 -46.32
C ALA A 79 -26.32 13.89 -44.82
N LEU A 80 -26.78 12.97 -43.96
CA LEU A 80 -26.46 12.95 -42.54
C LEU A 80 -24.96 12.74 -42.33
N ILE A 81 -24.34 11.80 -42.99
CA ILE A 81 -22.89 11.57 -42.91
C ILE A 81 -22.13 12.84 -43.30
N ARG A 82 -22.49 13.50 -44.39
CA ARG A 82 -21.86 14.76 -44.79
C ARG A 82 -22.05 15.89 -43.77
N LYS A 83 -23.19 15.92 -43.05
CA LYS A 83 -23.45 16.84 -41.95
C LYS A 83 -22.49 16.55 -40.80
N VAL A 84 -22.38 15.29 -40.37
CA VAL A 84 -21.51 14.83 -39.29
C VAL A 84 -20.03 15.08 -39.57
N GLU A 85 -19.60 14.88 -40.83
CA GLU A 85 -18.22 15.11 -41.29
C GLU A 85 -17.73 16.55 -41.22
N ARG A 86 -18.63 17.50 -41.27
CA ARG A 86 -18.27 18.94 -41.12
C ARG A 86 -17.96 19.30 -39.70
N ASP A 87 -18.54 18.56 -38.75
CA ASP A 87 -18.49 18.95 -37.36
C ASP A 87 -17.40 18.18 -36.56
N ILE A 88 -17.01 16.98 -37.02
CA ILE A 88 -16.16 16.09 -36.21
C ILE A 88 -15.27 15.18 -37.07
N ILE A 89 -14.08 14.84 -36.53
CA ILE A 89 -13.21 13.81 -37.09
C ILE A 89 -13.86 12.42 -36.87
N ARG A 90 -14.09 11.72 -37.97
CA ARG A 90 -14.69 10.40 -38.01
C ARG A 90 -13.65 9.28 -38.16
N LYS A 91 -14.04 8.05 -37.82
CA LYS A 91 -13.32 6.82 -38.18
C LYS A 91 -14.18 5.96 -39.10
N THR A 92 -13.57 5.36 -40.12
CA THR A 92 -14.24 4.41 -41.01
C THR A 92 -13.87 3.00 -40.63
N PHE A 93 -14.78 2.04 -40.86
CA PHE A 93 -14.55 0.61 -40.66
C PHE A 93 -15.15 -0.22 -41.79
N VAL A 94 -14.57 -1.37 -42.06
CA VAL A 94 -15.01 -2.32 -43.09
C VAL A 94 -15.81 -3.46 -42.49
N ASP A 95 -15.31 -4.01 -41.42
CA ASP A 95 -15.85 -5.19 -40.73
C ASP A 95 -15.98 -4.96 -39.21
N ILE A 96 -16.45 -5.99 -38.51
CA ILE A 96 -16.72 -5.89 -37.06
C ILE A 96 -15.46 -5.78 -36.24
N ASP A 97 -14.36 -6.39 -36.67
CA ASP A 97 -13.07 -6.33 -35.92
C ASP A 97 -12.41 -4.96 -36.11
N GLY A 98 -12.49 -4.37 -37.29
CA GLY A 98 -12.10 -2.99 -37.56
C GLY A 98 -12.93 -1.99 -36.76
N LEU A 99 -14.25 -2.20 -36.64
CA LEU A 99 -15.12 -1.39 -35.78
C LEU A 99 -14.68 -1.51 -34.31
N ARG A 100 -14.51 -2.73 -33.80
CA ARG A 100 -14.08 -3.00 -32.43
C ARG A 100 -12.78 -2.28 -32.10
N THR A 101 -11.77 -2.44 -32.95
CA THR A 101 -10.47 -1.77 -32.79
C THR A 101 -10.62 -0.24 -32.79
N SER A 102 -11.43 0.31 -33.69
CA SER A 102 -11.66 1.75 -33.80
C SER A 102 -12.41 2.32 -32.58
N VAL A 103 -13.40 1.57 -32.06
CA VAL A 103 -14.14 1.95 -30.83
C VAL A 103 -13.21 1.95 -29.64
N TYR A 104 -12.43 0.88 -29.42
CA TYR A 104 -11.47 0.81 -28.33
C TYR A 104 -10.46 1.97 -28.38
N ALA A 105 -9.84 2.19 -29.52
CA ALA A 105 -8.87 3.28 -29.70
C ALA A 105 -9.48 4.66 -29.45
N SER A 106 -10.76 4.87 -29.82
CA SER A 106 -11.45 6.14 -29.60
C SER A 106 -11.85 6.35 -28.15
N LEU A 107 -12.29 5.29 -27.46
CA LEU A 107 -12.60 5.33 -26.03
C LEU A 107 -11.36 5.56 -25.19
N VAL A 108 -10.26 4.87 -25.48
CA VAL A 108 -8.98 5.09 -24.81
C VAL A 108 -8.57 6.55 -24.97
N ARG A 109 -8.57 7.08 -26.20
CA ARG A 109 -8.22 8.46 -26.46
C ARG A 109 -9.14 9.46 -25.72
N TYR A 110 -10.45 9.20 -25.68
CA TYR A 110 -11.39 10.02 -24.90
C TYR A 110 -11.05 10.02 -23.41
N LEU A 111 -10.75 8.83 -22.84
CA LEU A 111 -10.37 8.70 -21.44
C LEU A 111 -9.05 9.42 -21.14
N GLU A 112 -8.11 9.43 -22.09
CA GLU A 112 -6.87 10.19 -22.02
C GLU A 112 -7.13 11.71 -22.04
N GLU A 113 -7.91 12.19 -23.02
CA GLU A 113 -8.26 13.62 -23.17
C GLU A 113 -9.05 14.16 -21.96
N LYS A 114 -9.79 13.30 -21.27
CA LYS A 114 -10.53 13.62 -20.03
C LYS A 114 -9.74 13.31 -18.75
N GLU A 115 -8.48 12.90 -18.89
CA GLU A 115 -7.60 12.55 -17.77
C GLU A 115 -8.13 11.41 -16.87
N TYR A 116 -9.10 10.60 -17.35
CA TYR A 116 -9.55 9.39 -16.66
C TYR A 116 -8.52 8.25 -16.71
N ILE A 117 -7.71 8.18 -17.77
CA ILE A 117 -6.54 7.32 -17.88
C ILE A 117 -5.31 8.21 -17.77
N ARG A 118 -4.48 7.94 -16.77
CA ARG A 118 -3.26 8.69 -16.52
C ARG A 118 -2.07 7.99 -17.17
N TRP A 119 -1.39 8.66 -18.07
CA TRP A 119 -0.10 8.20 -18.62
C TRP A 119 1.07 8.46 -17.66
N LYS A 120 0.89 9.43 -16.77
CA LYS A 120 1.89 9.76 -15.77
C LYS A 120 1.68 8.91 -14.52
N PRO A 121 2.77 8.48 -13.86
CA PRO A 121 2.69 7.91 -12.53
C PRO A 121 1.91 8.81 -11.58
N PHE A 122 1.33 8.22 -10.52
CA PHE A 122 0.54 8.98 -9.54
C PHE A 122 1.29 10.19 -8.98
N ASP A 123 2.57 10.00 -8.68
CA ASP A 123 3.44 11.01 -8.07
C ASP A 123 3.72 12.22 -9.00
N ALA A 124 3.62 12.03 -10.31
CA ALA A 124 3.79 13.07 -11.32
C ALA A 124 2.49 13.80 -11.72
N ALA A 125 1.33 13.42 -11.15
CA ALA A 125 0.08 14.12 -11.40
C ALA A 125 0.03 15.43 -10.60
N CYS A 126 -0.59 16.49 -11.21
CA CYS A 126 -0.64 17.86 -10.66
C CYS A 126 -2.07 18.36 -10.41
N ASP A 127 -3.07 17.47 -10.34
CA ASP A 127 -4.50 17.82 -10.28
C ASP A 127 -5.05 17.88 -8.85
N ASN A 128 -4.18 18.11 -7.87
CA ASN A 128 -4.49 18.06 -6.45
C ASN A 128 -5.04 19.40 -5.88
N GLY A 129 -4.99 20.48 -6.64
CA GLY A 129 -5.43 21.82 -6.21
C GLY A 129 -4.54 22.46 -5.14
N ALA A 130 -3.34 21.93 -4.91
CA ALA A 130 -2.39 22.46 -3.93
C ALA A 130 -1.65 23.70 -4.46
N THR A 131 -1.17 24.51 -3.54
CA THR A 131 -0.37 25.70 -3.78
C THR A 131 0.98 25.60 -3.05
N LEU A 132 1.89 26.53 -3.31
CA LEU A 132 3.17 26.61 -2.60
C LEU A 132 2.99 26.76 -1.08
N ASP A 133 1.89 27.38 -0.64
CA ASP A 133 1.57 27.55 0.78
C ASP A 133 1.30 26.21 1.52
N ASP A 134 0.98 25.16 0.80
CA ASP A 134 0.79 23.81 1.36
C ASP A 134 2.12 23.09 1.60
N LEU A 135 3.23 23.62 1.07
CA LEU A 135 4.55 23.06 1.23
C LEU A 135 5.30 23.74 2.39
N ASP A 136 6.23 23.00 2.98
CA ASP A 136 7.07 23.42 4.10
C ASP A 136 8.47 23.75 3.61
N GLU A 137 8.84 25.03 3.68
CA GLU A 137 10.15 25.52 3.24
C GLU A 137 11.30 24.98 4.09
N ASP A 138 11.08 24.75 5.39
CA ASP A 138 12.13 24.23 6.26
C ASP A 138 12.42 22.76 5.93
N LYS A 139 11.42 21.97 5.57
CA LYS A 139 11.61 20.63 5.04
C LYS A 139 12.40 20.63 3.72
N MET A 140 12.12 21.58 2.83
CA MET A 140 12.87 21.73 1.57
C MET A 140 14.33 22.12 1.81
N LYS A 141 14.60 23.06 2.71
CA LYS A 141 15.96 23.45 3.09
C LYS A 141 16.72 22.29 3.73
N ASN A 142 16.07 21.55 4.63
CA ASN A 142 16.65 20.35 5.24
C ASN A 142 16.94 19.27 4.21
N PHE A 143 16.04 19.06 3.26
CA PHE A 143 16.27 18.16 2.13
C PHE A 143 17.55 18.52 1.37
N ILE A 144 17.68 19.78 0.93
CA ILE A 144 18.87 20.24 0.20
C ILE A 144 20.14 20.02 1.05
N HIS A 145 20.09 20.38 2.33
CA HIS A 145 21.22 20.20 3.25
C HIS A 145 21.68 18.74 3.31
N MET A 146 20.75 17.81 3.54
CA MET A 146 21.03 16.39 3.63
C MET A 146 21.48 15.79 2.29
N ALA A 147 20.85 16.19 1.19
CA ALA A 147 21.20 15.73 -0.15
C ALA A 147 22.62 16.18 -0.55
N ARG A 148 23.00 17.40 -0.19
CA ARG A 148 24.39 17.89 -0.39
C ARG A 148 25.41 17.11 0.45
N LEU A 149 25.08 16.87 1.71
CA LEU A 149 25.97 16.14 2.61
C LEU A 149 26.21 14.70 2.13
N LYS A 150 25.16 14.03 1.67
CA LYS A 150 25.23 12.61 1.31
C LYS A 150 25.66 12.35 -0.13
N ARG A 151 25.25 13.19 -1.09
CA ARG A 151 25.43 12.91 -2.51
C ARG A 151 25.80 14.11 -3.36
N ASN A 152 26.35 15.18 -2.76
CA ASN A 152 26.79 16.39 -3.48
C ASN A 152 25.69 16.99 -4.35
N PHE A 153 24.47 17.10 -3.84
CA PHE A 153 23.33 17.69 -4.56
C PHE A 153 23.68 19.10 -5.04
N PRO A 154 23.35 19.51 -6.29
CA PRO A 154 23.92 20.70 -6.93
C PRO A 154 23.39 22.03 -6.38
N LEU A 155 22.17 22.04 -5.78
CA LEU A 155 21.53 23.27 -5.32
C LEU A 155 22.02 23.72 -3.94
N SER A 156 22.06 25.02 -3.71
CA SER A 156 22.38 25.63 -2.40
C SER A 156 21.15 25.58 -1.49
N VAL A 157 21.38 25.55 -0.16
CA VAL A 157 20.31 25.63 0.83
C VAL A 157 19.48 26.92 0.73
N GLU A 158 20.08 27.99 0.22
CA GLU A 158 19.40 29.27 -0.04
C GLU A 158 18.58 29.30 -1.34
N THR A 159 18.51 28.18 -2.04
CA THR A 159 17.70 28.07 -3.28
C THR A 159 16.22 28.23 -2.97
N SER A 160 15.52 29.05 -3.78
CA SER A 160 14.08 29.23 -3.58
C SER A 160 13.29 27.96 -3.81
N PRO A 161 12.14 27.79 -3.13
CA PRO A 161 11.28 26.61 -3.27
C PRO A 161 10.94 26.26 -4.72
N VAL A 162 10.58 27.26 -5.53
CA VAL A 162 10.23 27.06 -6.95
C VAL A 162 11.38 26.47 -7.75
N VAL A 163 12.61 26.95 -7.54
CA VAL A 163 13.80 26.43 -8.24
C VAL A 163 14.10 24.99 -7.83
N LEU A 164 13.96 24.64 -6.55
CA LEU A 164 14.09 23.26 -6.08
C LEU A 164 13.03 22.36 -6.73
N LEU A 165 11.76 22.77 -6.71
CA LEU A 165 10.65 22.00 -7.28
C LEU A 165 10.83 21.80 -8.78
N THR A 166 11.29 22.84 -9.50
CA THR A 166 11.59 22.75 -10.94
C THR A 166 12.74 21.77 -11.21
N HIS A 167 13.80 21.84 -10.39
CA HIS A 167 14.96 20.96 -10.55
C HIS A 167 14.63 19.48 -10.31
N LEU A 168 13.64 19.21 -9.46
CA LEU A 168 13.18 17.84 -9.13
C LEU A 168 11.95 17.40 -9.97
N ASP A 169 11.54 18.16 -10.98
CA ASP A 169 10.33 17.94 -11.79
C ASP A 169 9.03 17.84 -10.95
N LEU A 170 8.97 18.56 -9.84
CA LEU A 170 7.87 18.56 -8.87
C LEU A 170 6.84 19.69 -9.10
N ILE A 171 7.02 20.48 -10.12
CA ILE A 171 6.12 21.54 -10.58
C ILE A 171 6.04 21.51 -12.11
N ASP A 172 4.86 21.68 -12.67
CA ASP A 172 4.67 21.68 -14.11
C ASP A 172 4.85 23.09 -14.73
N GLU A 173 4.81 23.17 -16.07
CA GLU A 173 4.94 24.43 -16.82
C GLU A 173 3.86 25.47 -16.48
N LYS A 174 2.73 25.05 -15.94
CA LYS A 174 1.63 25.92 -15.48
C LYS A 174 1.75 26.35 -14.02
N GLY A 175 2.83 25.96 -13.34
CA GLY A 175 3.05 26.21 -11.92
C GLY A 175 2.23 25.33 -10.98
N ARG A 176 1.65 24.21 -11.46
CA ARG A 176 0.88 23.27 -10.64
C ARG A 176 1.83 22.27 -9.97
N ILE A 177 1.56 21.99 -8.72
CA ILE A 177 2.40 21.15 -7.84
C ILE A 177 2.10 19.68 -8.08
N ALA A 178 3.14 18.87 -8.30
CA ALA A 178 3.03 17.43 -8.42
C ALA A 178 2.67 16.77 -7.07
N ASN A 179 1.98 15.62 -7.10
CA ASN A 179 1.65 14.86 -5.90
C ASN A 179 2.89 14.49 -5.07
N ALA A 180 4.01 14.18 -5.74
CA ALA A 180 5.28 13.92 -5.07
C ALA A 180 5.75 15.08 -4.20
N ALA A 181 5.59 16.33 -4.63
CA ALA A 181 5.99 17.49 -3.84
C ALA A 181 5.24 17.55 -2.50
N LEU A 182 3.93 17.23 -2.51
CA LEU A 182 3.13 17.18 -1.30
C LEU A 182 3.54 16.02 -0.37
N LEU A 183 3.87 14.86 -0.96
CA LEU A 183 4.33 13.69 -0.21
C LEU A 183 5.73 13.90 0.40
N LEU A 184 6.60 14.67 -0.26
CA LEU A 184 7.97 14.95 0.18
C LEU A 184 8.06 16.14 1.13
N PHE A 185 7.33 17.22 0.84
CA PHE A 185 7.52 18.52 1.48
C PHE A 185 6.23 19.13 2.02
N GLY A 186 5.10 18.44 1.93
CA GLY A 186 3.82 18.97 2.40
C GLY A 186 3.81 19.22 3.91
N LYS A 187 3.19 20.31 4.34
CA LYS A 187 2.90 20.58 5.76
C LYS A 187 1.99 19.51 6.37
N LYS A 188 1.02 19.05 5.57
CA LYS A 188 0.04 18.00 5.94
C LYS A 188 -0.31 17.16 4.72
N PRO A 189 0.53 16.21 4.28
CA PRO A 189 0.27 15.37 3.10
C PRO A 189 -1.08 14.65 3.16
N GLN A 190 -1.52 14.24 4.36
CA GLN A 190 -2.78 13.51 4.57
C GLN A 190 -4.04 14.37 4.36
N LYS A 191 -3.91 15.70 4.20
CA LYS A 191 -5.01 16.56 3.72
C LYS A 191 -5.43 16.19 2.29
N TYR A 192 -4.44 15.80 1.48
CA TYR A 192 -4.60 15.44 0.06
C TYR A 192 -4.68 13.92 -0.14
N PHE A 193 -3.89 13.17 0.60
CA PHE A 193 -3.74 11.72 0.49
C PHE A 193 -3.99 11.08 1.86
N ILE A 194 -5.26 10.93 2.22
CA ILE A 194 -5.73 10.54 3.56
C ILE A 194 -5.04 9.27 4.06
N THR A 195 -4.81 8.30 3.18
CA THR A 195 -4.23 6.99 3.50
C THR A 195 -2.70 6.95 3.37
N SER A 196 -2.05 8.09 3.07
CA SER A 196 -0.60 8.23 3.08
C SER A 196 -0.06 8.25 4.51
N GLU A 197 -0.19 7.11 5.20
CA GLU A 197 0.22 6.86 6.58
C GLU A 197 0.84 5.48 6.70
N VAL A 198 1.59 5.24 7.77
CA VAL A 198 2.14 3.93 8.11
C VAL A 198 1.54 3.48 9.44
N LYS A 199 0.95 2.29 9.45
CA LYS A 199 0.39 1.64 10.64
C LYS A 199 1.41 0.63 11.17
N CYS A 200 1.92 0.89 12.37
CA CYS A 200 2.87 0.02 13.05
C CYS A 200 2.18 -0.71 14.19
N VAL A 201 2.29 -2.04 14.20
CA VAL A 201 1.63 -2.91 15.18
C VAL A 201 2.62 -3.92 15.72
N GLN A 202 2.57 -4.18 17.02
CA GLN A 202 3.28 -5.29 17.65
C GLN A 202 2.27 -6.32 18.16
N PHE A 203 2.60 -7.61 18.00
CA PHE A 203 1.83 -8.74 18.50
C PHE A 203 2.66 -9.57 19.51
N TYR A 204 2.01 -10.18 20.49
CA TYR A 204 2.67 -11.09 21.44
C TYR A 204 3.06 -12.41 20.80
N GLY A 205 2.22 -12.90 19.90
CA GLY A 205 2.35 -14.21 19.25
C GLY A 205 2.79 -14.12 17.79
N ASN A 206 2.51 -15.20 17.07
CA ASN A 206 2.83 -15.36 15.65
C ASN A 206 1.62 -15.10 14.73
N VAL A 207 0.49 -14.68 15.30
CA VAL A 207 -0.77 -14.40 14.61
C VAL A 207 -1.28 -13.02 14.98
N VAL A 208 -2.16 -12.49 14.14
CA VAL A 208 -2.87 -11.24 14.41
C VAL A 208 -3.91 -11.48 15.49
N GLU A 209 -3.68 -10.95 16.67
CA GLU A 209 -4.55 -11.16 17.84
C GLU A 209 -4.59 -9.94 18.75
N LYS A 210 -5.63 -9.85 19.57
CA LYS A 210 -5.78 -8.84 20.62
C LYS A 210 -5.62 -9.50 21.99
N PRO A 211 -5.07 -8.79 23.00
CA PRO A 211 -4.61 -7.39 22.96
C PRO A 211 -3.28 -7.23 22.23
N MET A 212 -3.12 -6.07 21.57
CA MET A 212 -1.88 -5.68 20.90
C MET A 212 -1.00 -4.87 21.88
N PRO A 213 0.27 -5.26 22.11
CA PRO A 213 1.19 -4.53 23.00
C PRO A 213 1.43 -3.10 22.58
N ALA A 214 1.48 -2.84 21.26
CA ALA A 214 1.63 -1.51 20.71
C ALA A 214 0.91 -1.40 19.38
N TYR A 215 0.27 -0.24 19.17
CA TYR A 215 -0.35 0.17 17.91
C TYR A 215 -0.15 1.67 17.73
N GLN A 216 0.47 2.07 16.61
CA GLN A 216 0.71 3.46 16.25
C GLN A 216 0.37 3.70 14.79
N ILE A 217 -0.18 4.88 14.51
CA ILE A 217 -0.41 5.36 13.14
C ILE A 217 0.45 6.60 12.97
N TYR A 218 1.42 6.52 12.09
CA TYR A 218 2.32 7.62 11.76
C TYR A 218 1.81 8.36 10.54
N ARG A 219 1.83 9.69 10.63
CA ARG A 219 1.44 10.64 9.59
C ARG A 219 2.54 11.68 9.44
N GLY A 220 2.71 12.21 8.24
CA GLY A 220 3.75 13.15 7.90
C GLY A 220 4.16 12.97 6.45
N ASP A 221 5.33 13.51 6.09
CA ASP A 221 5.95 13.26 4.79
C ASP A 221 6.60 11.87 4.71
N VAL A 222 7.05 11.48 3.52
CA VAL A 222 7.60 10.15 3.30
C VAL A 222 8.88 9.87 4.10
N PHE A 223 9.70 10.90 4.39
CA PHE A 223 10.91 10.75 5.21
C PHE A 223 10.53 10.49 6.66
N GLU A 224 9.61 11.31 7.20
CA GLU A 224 9.07 11.15 8.55
C GLU A 224 8.43 9.77 8.74
N LEU A 225 7.65 9.29 7.76
CA LEU A 225 7.01 7.98 7.80
C LEU A 225 8.03 6.85 7.90
N VAL A 226 9.10 6.89 7.09
CA VAL A 226 10.16 5.88 7.12
C VAL A 226 10.90 5.89 8.44
N ASP A 227 11.32 7.07 8.93
CA ASP A 227 12.13 7.18 10.13
C ASP A 227 11.33 6.81 11.39
N GLN A 228 10.06 7.21 11.48
CA GLN A 228 9.16 6.84 12.59
C GLN A 228 8.85 5.34 12.62
N ALA A 229 8.57 4.73 11.46
CA ALA A 229 8.30 3.30 11.38
C ALA A 229 9.56 2.47 11.70
N THR A 230 10.74 2.90 11.24
CA THR A 230 12.02 2.28 11.59
C THR A 230 12.27 2.37 13.10
N SER A 231 12.10 3.55 13.68
CA SER A 231 12.26 3.78 15.13
C SER A 231 11.27 2.95 15.95
N PHE A 232 10.04 2.78 15.48
CA PHE A 232 9.04 1.92 16.13
C PHE A 232 9.56 0.49 16.25
N ILE A 233 10.11 -0.09 15.17
CA ILE A 233 10.65 -1.44 15.19
C ILE A 233 11.90 -1.52 16.07
N MET A 234 12.86 -0.62 15.85
CA MET A 234 14.15 -0.65 16.58
C MET A 234 14.01 -0.47 18.09
N SER A 235 12.95 0.19 18.54
CA SER A 235 12.65 0.35 19.98
C SER A 235 11.96 -0.88 20.61
N ARG A 236 11.57 -1.90 19.82
CA ARG A 236 10.76 -3.07 20.25
C ARG A 236 11.39 -4.40 19.94
N ILE A 237 12.50 -4.42 19.27
CA ILE A 237 13.32 -5.62 19.07
C ILE A 237 14.39 -5.71 20.15
N ASP A 238 14.91 -6.92 20.36
CA ASP A 238 15.97 -7.15 21.33
C ASP A 238 17.28 -6.54 20.85
N ASN A 239 18.04 -5.99 21.81
CA ASN A 239 19.36 -5.47 21.56
C ASN A 239 20.30 -6.12 22.57
N TRP A 240 21.45 -6.60 22.11
CA TRP A 240 22.50 -7.06 23.00
C TRP A 240 23.71 -6.14 22.91
N THR A 241 24.38 -6.00 24.02
CA THR A 241 25.57 -5.17 24.15
C THR A 241 26.78 -6.09 24.13
N GLY A 242 27.71 -5.88 23.19
CA GLY A 242 28.98 -6.62 23.11
C GLY A 242 29.90 -6.34 24.32
N THR A 243 31.00 -7.07 24.38
CA THR A 243 32.03 -6.85 25.42
C THR A 243 32.98 -5.72 25.00
N ARG A 244 33.64 -5.08 25.98
CA ARG A 244 34.64 -4.04 25.69
C ARG A 244 35.83 -4.54 24.86
N GLU A 245 36.04 -5.85 24.80
CA GLU A 245 37.13 -6.48 24.01
C GLU A 245 36.82 -6.49 22.49
N GLU A 246 35.58 -6.26 22.08
CA GLU A 246 35.15 -6.22 20.69
C GLU A 246 35.28 -4.83 20.02
N GLY A 247 35.68 -3.78 20.75
CA GLY A 247 35.77 -2.42 20.23
C GLY A 247 36.94 -1.63 20.71
N GLU A 248 37.70 -1.01 19.81
CA GLU A 248 38.77 -0.02 20.08
C GLU A 248 38.24 1.33 20.58
N TYR A 249 36.93 1.47 20.84
CA TYR A 249 36.26 2.74 21.14
C TYR A 249 35.69 2.76 22.56
N ALA A 250 35.54 3.98 23.09
CA ALA A 250 34.98 4.23 24.42
C ALA A 250 33.51 3.77 24.62
N THR A 251 32.79 3.47 23.54
CA THR A 251 31.40 3.01 23.54
C THR A 251 31.34 1.53 23.22
N VAL A 252 30.61 0.78 24.05
CA VAL A 252 30.35 -0.65 23.81
C VAL A 252 29.39 -0.80 22.60
N PRO A 253 29.71 -1.61 21.59
CA PRO A 253 28.85 -1.80 20.45
C PRO A 253 27.52 -2.45 20.86
N THR A 254 26.43 -1.90 20.37
CA THR A 254 25.08 -2.46 20.55
C THR A 254 24.63 -3.11 19.25
N HIS A 255 24.26 -4.36 19.33
CA HIS A 255 23.82 -5.16 18.18
C HIS A 255 22.31 -5.37 18.28
N PRO A 256 21.50 -4.80 17.36
CA PRO A 256 20.09 -5.09 17.32
C PRO A 256 19.84 -6.50 16.75
N GLU A 257 18.76 -7.13 17.15
CA GLU A 257 18.32 -8.43 16.68
C GLU A 257 18.10 -8.48 15.16
N LEU A 258 17.60 -7.40 14.58
CA LEU A 258 17.41 -7.26 13.13
C LEU A 258 18.39 -6.22 12.56
N PRO A 259 18.96 -6.44 11.37
CA PRO A 259 19.81 -5.45 10.71
C PRO A 259 18.99 -4.20 10.38
N ILE A 260 19.33 -3.07 11.01
CA ILE A 260 18.62 -1.79 10.86
C ILE A 260 18.48 -1.38 9.39
N ASP A 261 19.53 -1.58 8.60
CA ASP A 261 19.52 -1.22 7.19
C ASP A 261 18.55 -2.08 6.37
N ALA A 262 18.41 -3.38 6.67
CA ALA A 262 17.44 -4.24 5.98
C ALA A 262 16.00 -3.87 6.36
N VAL A 263 15.76 -3.55 7.63
CA VAL A 263 14.44 -3.08 8.10
C VAL A 263 14.10 -1.75 7.43
N LYS A 264 15.03 -0.79 7.44
CA LYS A 264 14.84 0.53 6.83
C LYS A 264 14.60 0.40 5.33
N GLU A 265 15.41 -0.39 4.61
CA GLU A 265 15.26 -0.63 3.17
C GLU A 265 13.88 -1.21 2.83
N ALA A 266 13.39 -2.18 3.61
CA ALA A 266 12.07 -2.77 3.38
C ALA A 266 10.92 -1.76 3.62
N ILE A 267 11.04 -0.87 4.62
CA ILE A 267 10.06 0.19 4.89
C ILE A 267 10.12 1.27 3.79
N VAL A 268 11.33 1.68 3.39
CA VAL A 268 11.53 2.64 2.28
C VAL A 268 10.91 2.12 1.00
N ASN A 269 11.16 0.85 0.65
CA ASN A 269 10.56 0.22 -0.52
C ASN A 269 9.04 0.20 -0.44
N ALA A 270 8.46 -0.09 0.72
CA ALA A 270 7.02 -0.07 0.92
C ALA A 270 6.43 1.34 0.71
N VAL A 271 7.08 2.39 1.18
CA VAL A 271 6.63 3.79 1.01
C VAL A 271 6.84 4.26 -0.42
N CYS A 272 8.01 3.99 -1.02
CA CYS A 272 8.37 4.45 -2.36
C CYS A 272 7.54 3.76 -3.46
N HIS A 273 7.26 2.46 -3.32
CA HIS A 273 6.52 1.67 -4.30
C HIS A 273 5.02 1.52 -3.99
N ARG A 274 4.52 2.22 -2.97
CA ARG A 274 3.11 2.21 -2.62
C ARG A 274 2.23 2.66 -3.79
N ASP A 275 1.10 1.99 -3.98
CA ASP A 275 0.00 2.54 -4.77
C ASP A 275 -0.74 3.60 -3.94
N TYR A 276 -0.48 4.87 -4.21
CA TYR A 276 -1.10 6.00 -3.52
C TYR A 276 -2.55 6.25 -3.93
N THR A 277 -3.07 5.53 -4.93
CA THR A 277 -4.50 5.54 -5.28
C THR A 277 -5.31 4.57 -4.42
N SER A 278 -4.63 3.63 -3.75
CA SER A 278 -5.27 2.66 -2.85
C SER A 278 -5.76 3.30 -1.55
N ASN A 279 -6.92 2.84 -1.07
CA ASN A 279 -7.44 3.21 0.26
C ASN A 279 -6.75 2.48 1.42
N ALA A 280 -5.89 1.49 1.14
CA ALA A 280 -5.09 0.81 2.15
C ALA A 280 -3.84 1.62 2.51
N SER A 281 -3.35 1.50 3.73
CA SER A 281 -2.11 2.11 4.22
C SER A 281 -0.99 1.07 4.29
N VAL A 282 0.27 1.49 4.25
CA VAL A 282 1.40 0.61 4.58
C VAL A 282 1.26 0.12 6.01
N GLN A 283 1.48 -1.18 6.23
CA GLN A 283 1.43 -1.80 7.56
C GLN A 283 2.77 -2.45 7.89
N VAL A 284 3.28 -2.14 9.07
CA VAL A 284 4.51 -2.69 9.62
C VAL A 284 4.14 -3.48 10.86
N MET A 285 4.19 -4.81 10.78
CA MET A 285 3.68 -5.72 11.79
C MET A 285 4.81 -6.54 12.39
N LEU A 286 5.10 -6.30 13.67
CA LEU A 286 6.12 -7.00 14.44
C LEU A 286 5.48 -8.16 15.21
N PHE A 287 5.71 -9.39 14.75
CA PHE A 287 5.35 -10.62 15.42
C PHE A 287 6.50 -11.12 16.31
N ARG A 288 6.23 -12.12 17.12
CA ARG A 288 7.26 -12.75 17.96
C ARG A 288 8.39 -13.35 17.12
N ASN A 289 8.09 -13.96 15.98
CA ASN A 289 9.03 -14.71 15.14
C ASN A 289 9.41 -14.01 13.82
N ARG A 290 8.81 -12.88 13.48
CA ARG A 290 9.05 -12.17 12.22
C ARG A 290 8.58 -10.73 12.24
N LEU A 291 9.09 -9.95 11.31
CA LEU A 291 8.60 -8.64 10.91
C LEU A 291 7.94 -8.79 9.54
N GLU A 292 6.71 -8.33 9.39
CA GLU A 292 6.03 -8.23 8.09
C GLU A 292 5.83 -6.76 7.72
N ILE A 293 6.08 -6.43 6.46
CA ILE A 293 5.82 -5.11 5.89
C ILE A 293 4.91 -5.31 4.70
N TRP A 294 3.68 -4.81 4.81
CA TRP A 294 2.64 -4.90 3.80
C TRP A 294 2.51 -3.57 3.08
N ASN A 295 2.60 -3.63 1.77
CA ASN A 295 2.51 -2.48 0.89
C ASN A 295 1.33 -2.64 -0.07
N PRO A 296 0.31 -1.76 -0.02
CA PRO A 296 -0.72 -1.73 -1.04
C PRO A 296 -0.10 -1.33 -2.38
N GLY A 297 0.06 -2.29 -3.25
CA GLY A 297 0.67 -2.15 -4.55
C GLY A 297 1.10 -3.47 -5.14
N THR A 298 1.40 -3.47 -6.42
CA THR A 298 1.84 -4.65 -7.16
C THR A 298 3.22 -4.43 -7.77
N LEU A 299 3.94 -5.52 -8.00
CA LEU A 299 5.21 -5.45 -8.73
C LEU A 299 4.98 -4.91 -10.15
N PRO A 300 5.89 -4.08 -10.68
CA PRO A 300 5.82 -3.58 -12.04
C PRO A 300 5.81 -4.72 -13.05
N TYR A 301 5.19 -4.49 -14.21
CA TYR A 301 5.14 -5.46 -15.28
C TYR A 301 6.53 -6.01 -15.65
N GLY A 302 6.64 -7.33 -15.72
CA GLY A 302 7.89 -8.03 -16.05
C GLY A 302 8.82 -8.30 -14.85
N LEU A 303 8.49 -7.80 -13.65
CA LEU A 303 9.15 -8.14 -12.40
C LEU A 303 8.31 -9.18 -11.65
N THR A 304 8.96 -10.23 -11.14
CA THR A 304 8.30 -11.30 -10.37
C THR A 304 8.99 -11.45 -9.02
N VAL A 305 8.31 -12.06 -8.05
CA VAL A 305 8.88 -12.35 -6.72
C VAL A 305 10.19 -13.12 -6.82
N GLN A 306 10.31 -14.06 -7.77
CA GLN A 306 11.54 -14.82 -7.99
C GLN A 306 12.70 -13.93 -8.46
N LYS A 307 12.42 -12.92 -9.30
CA LYS A 307 13.44 -11.96 -9.76
C LYS A 307 13.95 -11.03 -8.67
N LEU A 308 13.16 -10.81 -7.61
CA LEU A 308 13.59 -10.00 -6.46
C LEU A 308 14.72 -10.65 -5.65
N GLN A 309 14.95 -11.95 -5.82
CA GLN A 309 16.02 -12.67 -5.12
C GLN A 309 17.40 -12.51 -5.76
N GLY A 310 17.51 -11.82 -6.89
CA GLY A 310 18.74 -11.57 -7.61
C GLY A 310 18.74 -10.20 -8.30
N PRO A 311 19.77 -9.90 -9.08
CA PRO A 311 19.92 -8.62 -9.78
C PRO A 311 18.73 -8.35 -10.70
N HIS A 312 18.12 -7.19 -10.57
CA HIS A 312 16.99 -6.75 -11.39
C HIS A 312 17.04 -5.24 -11.64
N LYS A 313 16.28 -4.77 -12.63
CA LYS A 313 16.19 -3.33 -12.91
C LYS A 313 15.41 -2.63 -11.81
N SER A 314 15.87 -1.42 -11.42
CA SER A 314 15.09 -0.52 -10.59
C SER A 314 13.93 0.05 -11.42
N LEU A 315 12.70 -0.25 -11.02
CA LEU A 315 11.47 0.18 -11.67
C LEU A 315 10.54 0.80 -10.61
N PRO A 316 10.79 2.05 -10.17
CA PRO A 316 9.98 2.66 -9.13
C PRO A 316 8.55 2.91 -9.63
N ALA A 317 7.56 2.56 -8.80
CA ALA A 317 6.16 2.88 -9.06
C ALA A 317 5.92 4.41 -9.01
N ASN A 318 6.71 5.10 -8.17
CA ASN A 318 6.66 6.54 -7.98
C ASN A 318 8.06 7.15 -8.20
N PRO A 319 8.46 7.40 -9.47
CA PRO A 319 9.81 7.85 -9.80
C PRO A 319 10.16 9.23 -9.23
N LEU A 320 9.18 10.15 -9.09
CA LEU A 320 9.42 11.47 -8.50
C LEU A 320 9.52 11.45 -6.97
N LEU A 321 9.12 10.36 -6.30
CA LEU A 321 9.46 10.08 -4.90
C LEU A 321 10.84 9.42 -4.80
N ALA A 322 11.13 8.46 -5.69
CA ALA A 322 12.37 7.71 -5.65
C ALA A 322 13.61 8.59 -5.85
N ASP A 323 13.54 9.60 -6.71
CA ASP A 323 14.67 10.48 -6.99
C ASP A 323 15.10 11.30 -5.76
N PRO A 324 14.23 12.04 -5.07
CA PRO A 324 14.58 12.73 -3.84
C PRO A 324 15.01 11.79 -2.70
N MET A 325 14.39 10.59 -2.58
CA MET A 325 14.80 9.60 -1.58
C MET A 325 16.23 9.09 -1.85
N TYR A 326 16.62 8.95 -3.11
CA TYR A 326 18.00 8.66 -3.49
C TYR A 326 18.96 9.78 -3.07
N TRP A 327 18.62 11.04 -3.38
CA TRP A 327 19.46 12.17 -3.01
C TRP A 327 19.69 12.27 -1.49
N ASN A 328 18.66 11.95 -0.71
CA ASN A 328 18.77 11.92 0.75
C ASN A 328 19.32 10.59 1.30
N GLY A 329 19.79 9.69 0.45
CA GLY A 329 20.45 8.44 0.84
C GLY A 329 19.54 7.44 1.54
N TYR A 330 18.24 7.44 1.20
CA TYR A 330 17.29 6.43 1.66
C TYR A 330 17.30 5.20 0.75
N ILE A 331 17.54 5.38 -0.55
CA ILE A 331 17.58 4.29 -1.55
C ILE A 331 18.84 4.37 -2.43
N GLU A 332 19.15 3.23 -3.07
CA GLU A 332 20.10 3.14 -4.18
C GLU A 332 19.34 2.95 -5.51
N LYS A 333 19.87 3.52 -6.62
CA LYS A 333 19.21 3.45 -7.95
C LYS A 333 19.66 2.26 -8.80
N VAL A 334 20.27 1.23 -8.20
CA VAL A 334 20.92 0.13 -8.94
C VAL A 334 20.05 -1.13 -9.00
N GLY A 335 18.92 -1.16 -8.29
CA GLY A 335 18.04 -2.33 -8.22
C GLY A 335 18.56 -3.44 -7.30
N THR A 336 19.40 -3.10 -6.34
CA THR A 336 19.97 -4.04 -5.35
C THR A 336 19.23 -4.08 -4.02
N GLY A 337 18.20 -3.24 -3.81
CA GLY A 337 17.55 -3.07 -2.51
C GLY A 337 17.06 -4.38 -1.87
N THR A 338 16.36 -5.22 -2.63
CA THR A 338 15.89 -6.53 -2.11
C THR A 338 17.04 -7.53 -1.92
N GLU A 339 18.07 -7.49 -2.78
CA GLU A 339 19.28 -8.30 -2.63
C GLU A 339 20.06 -7.87 -1.37
N ASP A 340 20.14 -6.57 -1.09
CA ASP A 340 20.77 -6.03 0.12
C ASP A 340 20.00 -6.46 1.39
N ILE A 341 18.68 -6.47 1.37
CA ILE A 341 17.88 -7.01 2.48
C ILE A 341 18.25 -8.47 2.74
N ILE A 342 18.30 -9.30 1.68
CA ILE A 342 18.64 -10.72 1.77
C ILE A 342 20.09 -10.90 2.30
N ARG A 343 21.04 -10.17 1.74
CA ARG A 343 22.46 -10.23 2.12
C ARG A 343 22.66 -9.85 3.58
N LYS A 344 22.09 -8.71 4.03
CA LYS A 344 22.21 -8.23 5.41
C LYS A 344 21.57 -9.17 6.42
N CYS A 345 20.41 -9.74 6.11
CA CYS A 345 19.79 -10.76 6.95
C CYS A 345 20.66 -12.01 7.08
N ARG A 346 21.30 -12.44 5.97
CA ARG A 346 22.22 -13.58 6.00
C ARG A 346 23.48 -13.30 6.81
N GLU A 347 24.07 -12.11 6.69
CA GLU A 347 25.21 -11.66 7.49
C GLU A 347 24.90 -11.66 9.01
N TYR A 348 23.62 -11.40 9.37
CA TYR A 348 23.11 -11.49 10.75
C TYR A 348 22.75 -12.92 11.19
N GLY A 349 22.96 -13.94 10.32
CA GLY A 349 22.58 -15.33 10.62
C GLY A 349 21.07 -15.60 10.63
N LEU A 350 20.27 -14.69 10.09
CA LEU A 350 18.83 -14.82 10.00
C LEU A 350 18.41 -15.71 8.83
N LYS A 351 17.21 -16.30 8.93
CA LYS A 351 16.57 -16.99 7.80
C LYS A 351 16.40 -16.01 6.64
N THR A 352 16.56 -16.49 5.41
CA THR A 352 16.36 -15.70 4.19
C THR A 352 14.98 -15.02 4.21
N PRO A 353 14.90 -13.70 3.99
CA PRO A 353 13.65 -12.98 3.86
C PRO A 353 12.76 -13.54 2.75
N GLU A 354 11.47 -13.45 2.91
CA GLU A 354 10.47 -13.90 1.95
C GLU A 354 9.72 -12.71 1.39
N PHE A 355 9.43 -12.76 0.08
CA PHE A 355 8.59 -11.77 -0.59
C PHE A 355 7.37 -12.47 -1.16
N HIS A 356 6.22 -11.84 -1.03
CA HIS A 356 4.95 -12.37 -1.52
C HIS A 356 4.21 -11.30 -2.30
N GLN A 357 3.55 -11.68 -3.37
CA GLN A 357 2.66 -10.84 -4.15
C GLN A 357 1.35 -11.57 -4.34
N GLU A 358 0.32 -11.05 -3.71
CA GLU A 358 -1.07 -11.44 -3.89
C GLU A 358 -1.86 -10.20 -4.35
N GLU A 359 -2.84 -9.72 -3.59
CA GLU A 359 -3.47 -8.42 -3.82
C GLU A 359 -2.50 -7.29 -3.47
N ASP A 360 -1.79 -7.43 -2.35
CA ASP A 360 -0.75 -6.52 -1.87
C ASP A 360 0.64 -7.17 -1.94
N PHE A 361 1.69 -6.36 -1.94
CA PHE A 361 3.06 -6.84 -1.80
C PHE A 361 3.43 -6.94 -0.32
N ARG A 362 4.08 -8.05 0.07
CA ARG A 362 4.51 -8.30 1.44
C ARG A 362 5.96 -8.74 1.51
N ALA A 363 6.75 -8.08 2.35
CA ALA A 363 8.09 -8.50 2.72
C ALA A 363 8.06 -9.09 4.15
N VAL A 364 8.75 -10.23 4.34
CA VAL A 364 8.85 -10.93 5.62
C VAL A 364 10.32 -11.07 6.00
N ILE A 365 10.71 -10.48 7.13
CA ILE A 365 12.04 -10.63 7.74
C ILE A 365 11.88 -11.48 8.99
N TRP A 366 12.56 -12.63 9.02
CA TRP A 366 12.47 -13.57 10.13
C TRP A 366 13.34 -13.10 11.30
N ARG A 367 12.80 -13.23 12.50
CA ARG A 367 13.52 -13.00 13.76
C ARG A 367 14.18 -14.28 14.23
N THR A 368 15.25 -14.15 15.00
CA THR A 368 15.85 -15.29 15.70
C THR A 368 14.90 -15.69 16.83
N VAL A 369 14.09 -16.70 16.61
CA VAL A 369 13.35 -17.32 17.72
C VAL A 369 14.33 -18.29 18.38
N GLU A 370 14.80 -17.97 19.57
CA GLU A 370 15.51 -18.95 20.38
C GLU A 370 14.65 -20.22 20.47
N SER A 371 15.14 -21.28 19.84
CA SER A 371 14.54 -22.60 20.04
C SER A 371 14.67 -22.92 21.53
N GLN A 372 13.58 -23.33 22.18
CA GLN A 372 13.51 -23.68 23.61
C GLN A 372 14.50 -24.78 24.07
N ASN A 373 15.50 -25.13 23.26
CA ASN A 373 16.43 -26.21 23.47
C ASN A 373 17.91 -25.86 23.60
N ASP A 374 18.27 -24.57 23.75
CA ASP A 374 19.68 -24.19 23.95
C ASP A 374 19.96 -23.89 25.44
N PRO A 375 20.70 -24.77 26.14
CA PRO A 375 20.96 -24.61 27.57
C PRO A 375 21.91 -23.45 27.93
N LYS A 376 22.43 -22.69 26.95
CA LYS A 376 23.41 -21.59 27.12
C LYS A 376 22.91 -20.19 26.93
N ALA A 377 21.63 -19.99 26.60
CA ALA A 377 21.05 -18.67 26.44
C ALA A 377 20.60 -18.07 27.77
N ILE A 378 21.42 -17.18 28.26
CA ILE A 378 21.12 -16.00 29.07
C ILE A 378 20.63 -16.20 30.50
N GLN A 379 21.58 -16.08 31.40
CA GLN A 379 21.34 -15.52 32.72
C GLN A 379 20.99 -14.06 32.60
N GLY A 380 19.71 -13.67 32.71
CA GLY A 380 19.38 -12.24 32.89
C GLY A 380 18.06 -11.69 32.36
N VAL A 381 17.25 -12.43 31.59
CA VAL A 381 15.93 -11.93 31.17
C VAL A 381 14.83 -12.54 32.04
N PRO A 382 13.87 -11.75 32.58
CA PRO A 382 12.76 -12.34 33.31
C PRO A 382 11.91 -13.16 32.31
N LYS A 383 11.99 -14.48 32.36
CA LYS A 383 11.07 -15.36 31.66
C LYS A 383 9.65 -14.90 31.93
N ALA A 384 8.90 -14.49 30.91
CA ALA A 384 7.45 -14.59 30.93
C ALA A 384 7.14 -16.05 31.13
N ILE A 385 6.60 -16.39 32.30
CA ILE A 385 6.48 -17.74 32.80
C ILE A 385 5.41 -18.45 31.97
N GLN A 386 5.84 -19.26 31.01
CA GLN A 386 5.09 -20.47 30.71
C GLN A 386 5.33 -21.42 31.89
N ASN A 387 4.31 -21.61 32.74
CA ASN A 387 4.32 -22.65 33.74
C ASN A 387 4.51 -23.97 32.99
N ASP A 388 5.55 -24.72 33.34
CA ASP A 388 5.74 -26.07 32.78
C ASP A 388 4.47 -26.88 33.06
N PRO A 389 3.80 -27.44 32.03
CA PRO A 389 2.59 -28.24 32.27
C PRO A 389 2.78 -29.31 33.36
N LYS A 390 4.00 -29.87 33.51
CA LYS A 390 4.36 -30.78 34.60
C LYS A 390 4.32 -30.11 35.96
N GLU A 391 4.90 -28.92 36.14
CA GLU A 391 4.89 -28.20 37.42
C GLU A 391 3.47 -27.87 37.87
N VAL A 392 2.59 -27.51 36.91
CA VAL A 392 1.17 -27.27 37.18
C VAL A 392 0.43 -28.52 37.59
N GLU A 393 0.66 -29.66 36.93
CA GLU A 393 0.03 -30.94 37.27
C GLU A 393 0.51 -31.45 38.63
N GLU A 394 1.80 -31.40 38.91
CA GLU A 394 2.38 -31.78 40.20
C GLU A 394 1.85 -30.91 41.34
N LEU A 395 1.71 -29.59 41.13
CA LEU A 395 1.13 -28.68 42.10
C LEU A 395 -0.34 -29.03 42.39
N ILE A 396 -1.13 -29.34 41.35
CA ILE A 396 -2.53 -29.78 41.52
C ILE A 396 -2.62 -31.09 42.25
N ILE A 397 -1.72 -32.06 42.01
CA ILE A 397 -1.67 -33.34 42.69
C ILE A 397 -1.36 -33.13 44.18
N LEU A 398 -0.39 -32.29 44.52
CA LEU A 398 -0.04 -31.97 45.90
C LEU A 398 -1.19 -31.28 46.65
N ILE A 399 -1.88 -30.36 46.02
CA ILE A 399 -3.06 -29.70 46.58
C ILE A 399 -4.22 -30.69 46.77
N LYS A 400 -4.43 -31.65 45.85
CA LYS A 400 -5.43 -32.72 46.01
C LYS A 400 -5.13 -33.61 47.21
N GLY A 401 -3.85 -33.92 47.46
CA GLY A 401 -3.42 -34.73 48.57
C GLY A 401 -3.51 -34.02 49.93
N ASN A 402 -3.30 -32.71 49.96
CA ASN A 402 -3.40 -31.88 51.17
C ASN A 402 -3.97 -30.48 50.80
N PRO A 403 -5.28 -30.27 50.90
CA PRO A 403 -5.91 -28.98 50.58
C PRO A 403 -5.46 -27.79 51.45
N SER A 404 -4.93 -28.06 52.63
CA SER A 404 -4.44 -27.03 53.55
C SER A 404 -2.95 -26.71 53.39
N ILE A 405 -2.27 -27.28 52.40
CA ILE A 405 -0.83 -27.14 52.15
C ILE A 405 -0.43 -25.63 51.95
N SER A 406 0.64 -25.23 52.61
CA SER A 406 1.16 -23.88 52.52
C SER A 406 1.95 -23.65 51.22
N ARG A 407 2.09 -22.40 50.80
CA ARG A 407 2.93 -22.07 49.62
C ARG A 407 4.40 -22.41 49.81
N ALA A 408 4.90 -22.25 51.02
CA ALA A 408 6.27 -22.60 51.38
C ALA A 408 6.51 -24.12 51.26
N GLU A 409 5.54 -24.94 51.70
CA GLU A 409 5.62 -26.40 51.61
C GLU A 409 5.48 -26.87 50.15
N LEU A 410 4.60 -26.26 49.37
CA LEU A 410 4.51 -26.50 47.90
C LEU A 410 5.82 -26.19 47.22
N ALA A 411 6.47 -25.03 47.54
CA ALA A 411 7.76 -24.65 47.02
C ALA A 411 8.85 -25.68 47.30
N LYS A 412 8.88 -26.17 48.54
CA LYS A 412 9.85 -27.18 48.96
C LYS A 412 9.64 -28.54 48.27
N GLN A 413 8.41 -28.99 48.11
CA GLN A 413 8.09 -30.29 47.50
C GLN A 413 8.28 -30.27 45.99
N LEU A 414 8.03 -29.15 45.34
CA LEU A 414 8.22 -28.95 43.88
C LEU A 414 9.65 -28.57 43.52
N GLY A 415 10.53 -28.29 44.51
CA GLY A 415 11.88 -27.74 44.22
C GLY A 415 11.88 -26.36 43.60
N LEU A 416 10.79 -25.60 43.78
CA LEU A 416 10.59 -24.26 43.23
C LEU A 416 10.76 -23.17 44.29
N SER A 417 11.00 -21.93 43.87
CA SER A 417 10.93 -20.81 44.79
C SER A 417 9.48 -20.46 45.13
N GLU A 418 9.21 -19.91 46.33
CA GLU A 418 7.87 -19.45 46.71
C GLU A 418 7.27 -18.43 45.72
N ARG A 419 8.13 -17.66 45.06
CA ARG A 419 7.73 -16.68 44.00
C ARG A 419 7.21 -17.40 42.76
N GLN A 420 7.80 -18.53 42.37
CA GLN A 420 7.34 -19.33 41.22
C GLN A 420 6.01 -20.02 41.58
N VAL A 421 5.91 -20.66 42.74
CA VAL A 421 4.65 -21.26 43.21
C VAL A 421 3.53 -20.23 43.30
N ARG A 422 3.81 -19.02 43.80
CA ARG A 422 2.81 -17.95 43.82
C ARG A 422 2.30 -17.61 42.44
N LYS A 423 3.17 -17.52 41.45
CA LYS A 423 2.80 -17.22 40.07
C LYS A 423 1.94 -18.31 39.41
N ILE A 424 2.30 -19.59 39.65
CA ILE A 424 1.48 -20.73 39.17
C ILE A 424 0.08 -20.67 39.81
N ILE A 425 0.00 -20.43 41.11
CA ILE A 425 -1.27 -20.27 41.82
C ILE A 425 -2.09 -19.10 41.30
N ASP A 426 -1.45 -17.93 41.09
CA ASP A 426 -2.15 -16.75 40.59
C ASP A 426 -2.67 -16.97 39.16
N HIS A 427 -1.92 -17.71 38.32
CA HIS A 427 -2.37 -18.11 36.98
C HIS A 427 -3.58 -19.04 37.02
N LEU A 428 -3.53 -20.09 37.87
CA LEU A 428 -4.64 -21.04 38.06
C LEU A 428 -5.89 -20.37 38.64
N ARG A 429 -5.72 -19.28 39.41
CA ARG A 429 -6.85 -18.47 39.91
C ARG A 429 -7.47 -17.62 38.83
N VAL A 430 -6.67 -17.07 37.92
CA VAL A 430 -7.17 -16.31 36.75
C VAL A 430 -7.92 -17.22 35.78
N GLU A 431 -7.47 -18.49 35.64
CA GLU A 431 -8.16 -19.51 34.84
C GLU A 431 -9.37 -20.13 35.53
N GLU A 432 -9.76 -19.62 36.73
CA GLU A 432 -10.85 -20.16 37.56
C GLU A 432 -10.71 -21.65 37.92
N ARG A 433 -9.49 -22.17 37.88
CA ARG A 433 -9.17 -23.61 38.19
C ARG A 433 -8.82 -23.86 39.64
N LEU A 434 -8.46 -22.81 40.39
CA LEU A 434 -8.05 -22.93 41.81
C LEU A 434 -8.57 -21.71 42.60
N VAL A 435 -9.21 -21.99 43.73
CA VAL A 435 -9.70 -20.97 44.68
C VAL A 435 -9.25 -21.31 46.08
N ARG A 436 -9.01 -20.33 46.94
CA ARG A 436 -8.74 -20.54 48.37
C ARG A 436 -9.91 -20.06 49.21
N LYS A 437 -10.47 -20.91 50.04
CA LYS A 437 -11.60 -20.61 50.92
C LYS A 437 -11.08 -20.50 52.36
N GLY A 438 -11.25 -19.36 53.03
CA GLY A 438 -10.91 -19.21 54.45
C GLY A 438 -9.63 -18.39 54.75
N GLY A 439 -9.26 -17.43 53.94
CA GLY A 439 -8.12 -16.50 54.19
C GLY A 439 -6.73 -17.16 54.12
N THR A 440 -5.75 -16.68 54.91
CA THR A 440 -4.35 -17.16 54.89
C THR A 440 -4.14 -18.56 55.35
N THR A 441 -5.03 -19.12 56.20
CA THR A 441 -5.01 -20.49 56.73
C THR A 441 -6.07 -21.37 56.11
N GLY A 442 -6.73 -20.94 55.05
CA GLY A 442 -7.83 -21.67 54.41
C GLY A 442 -7.37 -22.75 53.43
N GLU A 443 -8.33 -23.52 52.94
CA GLU A 443 -8.14 -24.65 52.06
C GLU A 443 -8.19 -24.28 50.59
N TRP A 444 -7.39 -24.95 49.77
CA TRP A 444 -7.41 -24.85 48.33
C TRP A 444 -8.53 -25.73 47.75
N ILE A 445 -9.35 -25.15 46.90
CA ILE A 445 -10.41 -25.82 46.17
C ILE A 445 -10.06 -25.80 44.68
N ILE A 446 -9.97 -26.97 44.08
CA ILE A 446 -9.75 -27.14 42.65
C ILE A 446 -11.14 -27.12 41.99
N ILE A 447 -11.31 -26.17 41.07
CA ILE A 447 -12.49 -26.03 40.22
C ILE A 447 -12.07 -26.56 38.86
N LYS A 448 -12.63 -27.60 38.35
CA LYS A 448 -12.22 -28.35 37.15
C LYS A 448 -11.33 -27.65 36.16
#